data_7faee730fe4e92144798993ce1a8fb81
#
_entry.id   7faee730fe4e92144798993ce1a8fb81
#
_cell.length_a   1.000
_cell.length_b   1.000
_cell.length_c   1.000
_cell.angle_alpha   90.00
_cell.angle_beta   90.00
_cell.angle_gamma   90.00
#
_symmetry.space_group_name_H-M   'P 1'
#
loop_
_entity.id
_entity.type
_entity.pdbx_description
1 polymer ?
#
loop_
_entity_poly.entity_id
_entity_poly.type
_entity_poly.pdbx_seq_one_letter_code
_entity_poly.pdbx_strand_id
1 'polypeptide(L)'
;MTTVSGKNIDEVPGIIDAVAAAGANVFAFARYCPTSGEKDTGIAPLRYRQLLADCDKKFKEYEAAGCTTYFNKKDHLWTLYEYETGAFTLDGVYEDGMIYGGCNCGNCHLTILPTGDVYACRRVQNSRVGNVFEDRLADVWVCQMEQYRDYARFAKCSKCELLAFCRGCPAVASGKSGDFYAADPQCWK
;
A
#
# COMPACT_ATOMS: atom_id res chain seq x y z
N MET A 1 -11.08 6.79 7.16
CA MET A 1 -10.23 6.26 6.05
C MET A 1 -11.04 6.21 4.77
N THR A 2 -10.48 6.64 3.64
CA THR A 2 -11.12 6.67 2.32
C THR A 2 -10.46 5.65 1.38
N THR A 3 -11.27 4.95 0.58
CA THR A 3 -10.77 4.11 -0.52
C THR A 3 -10.86 4.89 -1.82
N VAL A 4 -9.72 5.05 -2.51
CA VAL A 4 -9.61 5.87 -3.73
C VAL A 4 -9.62 4.99 -4.98
N SER A 5 -10.46 5.35 -5.93
CA SER A 5 -10.58 4.74 -7.25
C SER A 5 -10.73 5.81 -8.33
N GLY A 6 -10.77 5.44 -9.59
CA GLY A 6 -11.05 6.38 -10.69
C GLY A 6 -12.39 7.10 -10.58
N LYS A 7 -13.31 6.61 -9.73
CA LYS A 7 -14.64 7.22 -9.55
C LYS A 7 -14.65 8.42 -8.61
N ASN A 8 -13.73 8.48 -7.65
CA ASN A 8 -13.72 9.50 -6.59
C ASN A 8 -12.36 10.18 -6.37
N ILE A 9 -11.41 9.95 -7.23
CA ILE A 9 -10.06 10.52 -7.11
C ILE A 9 -10.09 12.05 -7.04
N ASP A 10 -10.98 12.68 -7.77
CA ASP A 10 -11.12 14.15 -7.84
C ASP A 10 -11.78 14.75 -6.59
N GLU A 11 -12.47 13.92 -5.80
CA GLU A 11 -13.14 14.32 -4.57
C GLU A 11 -12.20 14.31 -3.35
N VAL A 12 -11.05 13.62 -3.43
CA VAL A 12 -10.16 13.42 -2.28
C VAL A 12 -9.71 14.72 -1.62
N PRO A 13 -9.34 15.80 -2.37
CA PRO A 13 -9.02 17.08 -1.77
C PRO A 13 -10.18 17.69 -0.96
N GLY A 14 -11.40 17.58 -1.46
CA GLY A 14 -12.60 18.03 -0.74
C GLY A 14 -12.93 17.17 0.49
N ILE A 15 -12.65 15.86 0.42
CA ILE A 15 -12.77 14.96 1.57
C ILE A 15 -11.79 15.35 2.68
N ILE A 16 -10.57 15.77 2.35
CA ILE A 16 -9.57 16.27 3.31
C ILE A 16 -10.14 17.50 4.02
N ASP A 17 -10.71 18.45 3.29
CA ASP A 17 -11.33 19.66 3.86
C ASP A 17 -12.46 19.31 4.84
N ALA A 18 -13.35 18.41 4.43
CA ALA A 18 -14.47 17.96 5.26
C ALA A 18 -14.02 17.26 6.55
N VAL A 19 -12.96 16.42 6.45
CA VAL A 19 -12.40 15.68 7.59
C VAL A 19 -11.72 16.63 8.58
N ALA A 20 -10.95 17.59 8.07
CA ALA A 20 -10.31 18.63 8.90
C ALA A 20 -11.36 19.50 9.61
N ALA A 21 -12.38 19.95 8.89
CA ALA A 21 -13.48 20.72 9.47
C ALA A 21 -14.29 19.95 10.52
N ALA A 22 -14.42 18.63 10.35
CA ALA A 22 -15.08 17.75 11.33
C ALA A 22 -14.22 17.44 12.57
N GLY A 23 -12.96 17.87 12.61
CA GLY A 23 -12.04 17.63 13.73
C GLY A 23 -11.68 16.15 13.91
N ALA A 24 -11.62 15.39 12.84
CA ALA A 24 -11.22 13.99 12.94
C ALA A 24 -9.76 13.84 13.38
N ASN A 25 -9.47 12.90 14.27
CA ASN A 25 -8.12 12.72 14.81
C ASN A 25 -7.12 12.23 13.75
N VAL A 26 -7.56 11.34 12.86
CA VAL A 26 -6.68 10.75 11.83
C VAL A 26 -7.42 10.64 10.50
N PHE A 27 -6.80 11.11 9.44
CA PHE A 27 -7.22 10.84 8.07
C PHE A 27 -6.18 9.99 7.35
N ALA A 28 -6.65 9.02 6.57
CA ALA A 28 -5.83 8.24 5.66
C ALA A 28 -6.65 7.80 4.45
N PHE A 29 -5.98 7.56 3.34
CA PHE A 29 -6.58 6.88 2.20
C PHE A 29 -5.67 5.76 1.68
N ALA A 30 -6.28 4.85 0.94
CA ALA A 30 -5.57 3.81 0.21
C ALA A 30 -6.31 3.54 -1.09
N ARG A 31 -5.60 3.04 -2.08
CA ARG A 31 -6.18 2.68 -3.37
C ARG A 31 -7.15 1.52 -3.26
N TYR A 32 -8.16 1.55 -4.09
CA TYR A 32 -9.03 0.43 -4.33
C TYR A 32 -8.22 -0.75 -4.91
N CYS A 33 -8.46 -1.93 -4.39
CA CYS A 33 -7.88 -3.17 -4.91
C CYS A 33 -9.00 -3.91 -5.65
N PRO A 34 -8.97 -3.95 -6.99
CA PRO A 34 -10.00 -4.63 -7.76
C PRO A 34 -9.99 -6.13 -7.46
N THR A 35 -11.16 -6.75 -7.54
CA THR A 35 -11.29 -8.21 -7.56
C THR A 35 -11.14 -8.73 -8.98
N SER A 36 -10.72 -10.00 -9.13
CA SER A 36 -10.56 -10.61 -10.45
C SER A 36 -11.84 -10.50 -11.28
N GLY A 37 -11.74 -9.93 -12.48
CA GLY A 37 -12.86 -9.76 -13.42
C GLY A 37 -13.61 -8.43 -13.30
N GLU A 38 -13.28 -7.55 -12.34
CA GLU A 38 -13.87 -6.21 -12.32
C GLU A 38 -13.36 -5.36 -13.49
N LYS A 39 -14.30 -4.62 -14.10
CA LYS A 39 -13.96 -3.62 -15.09
C LYS A 39 -13.15 -2.51 -14.45
N ASP A 40 -12.22 -1.98 -15.20
CA ASP A 40 -11.20 -1.04 -14.80
C ASP A 40 -11.74 0.14 -13.99
N THR A 41 -11.49 0.11 -12.69
CA THR A 41 -11.62 1.25 -11.78
C THR A 41 -10.26 1.90 -11.57
N GLY A 42 -9.29 1.56 -12.42
CA GLY A 42 -7.90 1.95 -12.32
C GLY A 42 -7.70 3.45 -12.48
N ILE A 43 -6.67 3.91 -11.84
CA ILE A 43 -6.18 5.28 -11.92
C ILE A 43 -4.89 5.23 -12.74
N ALA A 44 -4.74 6.13 -13.72
CA ALA A 44 -3.49 6.26 -14.45
C ALA A 44 -2.35 6.66 -13.50
N PRO A 45 -1.12 6.14 -13.67
CA PRO A 45 0.02 6.39 -12.79
C PRO A 45 0.26 7.89 -12.51
N LEU A 46 0.33 8.70 -13.55
CA LEU A 46 0.56 10.14 -13.41
C LEU A 46 -0.60 10.87 -12.74
N ARG A 47 -1.84 10.39 -12.93
CA ARG A 47 -3.00 10.95 -12.22
C ARG A 47 -2.94 10.63 -10.72
N TYR A 48 -2.49 9.43 -10.36
CA TYR A 48 -2.29 9.09 -8.96
C TYR A 48 -1.14 9.89 -8.33
N ARG A 49 -0.03 10.04 -9.05
CA ARG A 49 1.08 10.92 -8.62
C ARG A 49 0.61 12.36 -8.38
N GLN A 50 -0.23 12.90 -9.27
CA GLN A 50 -0.80 14.25 -9.10
C GLN A 50 -1.67 14.33 -7.84
N LEU A 51 -2.52 13.32 -7.58
CA LEU A 51 -3.30 13.26 -6.34
C LEU A 51 -2.41 13.34 -5.10
N LEU A 52 -1.28 12.59 -5.07
CA LEU A 52 -0.36 12.65 -3.93
C LEU A 52 0.23 14.04 -3.75
N ALA A 53 0.58 14.72 -4.85
CA ALA A 53 1.08 16.10 -4.80
C ALA A 53 0.04 17.08 -4.26
N ASP A 54 -1.21 16.97 -4.71
CA ASP A 54 -2.32 17.81 -4.25
C ASP A 54 -2.61 17.57 -2.76
N CYS A 55 -2.58 16.30 -2.32
CA CYS A 55 -2.76 15.94 -0.93
C CYS A 55 -1.60 16.43 -0.04
N ASP A 56 -0.34 16.26 -0.47
CA ASP A 56 0.83 16.71 0.29
C ASP A 56 0.81 18.22 0.52
N LYS A 57 0.42 18.98 -0.52
CA LYS A 57 0.23 20.42 -0.41
C LYS A 57 -0.83 20.75 0.65
N LYS A 58 -2.01 20.12 0.57
CA LYS A 58 -3.10 20.35 1.54
C LYS A 58 -2.71 19.95 2.96
N PHE A 59 -2.01 18.84 3.15
CA PHE A 59 -1.55 18.40 4.45
C PHE A 59 -0.65 19.46 5.08
N LYS A 60 0.32 19.97 4.34
CA LYS A 60 1.21 21.03 4.79
C LYS A 60 0.47 22.35 5.13
N GLU A 61 -0.53 22.72 4.32
CA GLU A 61 -1.36 23.89 4.58
C GLU A 61 -2.15 23.75 5.89
N TYR A 62 -2.76 22.60 6.14
CA TYR A 62 -3.49 22.32 7.38
C TYR A 62 -2.56 22.22 8.59
N GLU A 63 -1.41 21.57 8.46
CA GLU A 63 -0.40 21.50 9.52
C GLU A 63 0.09 22.91 9.92
N ALA A 64 0.39 23.76 8.93
CA ALA A 64 0.80 25.14 9.15
C ALA A 64 -0.31 26.01 9.79
N ALA A 65 -1.58 25.69 9.52
CA ALA A 65 -2.74 26.33 10.14
C ALA A 65 -3.08 25.79 11.55
N GLY A 66 -2.30 24.86 12.09
CA GLY A 66 -2.50 24.27 13.42
C GLY A 66 -3.65 23.25 13.49
N CYS A 67 -4.03 22.65 12.36
CA CYS A 67 -5.02 21.58 12.34
C CYS A 67 -4.53 20.37 13.14
N THR A 68 -5.39 19.83 14.00
CA THR A 68 -5.08 18.70 14.87
C THR A 68 -5.25 17.34 14.23
N THR A 69 -5.82 17.29 13.01
CA THR A 69 -5.95 16.06 12.25
C THR A 69 -4.59 15.56 11.78
N TYR A 70 -4.22 14.32 12.16
CA TYR A 70 -3.05 13.65 11.63
C TYR A 70 -3.34 13.07 10.23
N PHE A 71 -2.63 13.55 9.22
CA PHE A 71 -2.75 13.09 7.83
C PHE A 71 -1.76 11.95 7.58
N ASN A 72 -2.25 10.71 7.62
CA ASN A 72 -1.43 9.51 7.49
C ASN A 72 -1.22 9.14 6.02
N LYS A 73 0.04 9.09 5.60
CA LYS A 73 0.50 8.68 4.26
C LYS A 73 0.54 7.16 4.11
N LYS A 74 -0.62 6.51 4.20
CA LYS A 74 -0.77 5.06 4.32
C LYS A 74 -0.47 4.29 3.04
N ASP A 75 -0.73 4.84 1.86
CA ASP A 75 -0.48 4.14 0.60
C ASP A 75 1.03 4.01 0.32
N HIS A 76 1.45 2.86 -0.20
CA HIS A 76 2.88 2.57 -0.36
C HIS A 76 3.58 3.47 -1.39
N LEU A 77 2.84 4.04 -2.35
CA LEU A 77 3.42 4.96 -3.34
C LEU A 77 3.75 6.35 -2.79
N TRP A 78 3.37 6.66 -1.54
CA TRP A 78 3.89 7.84 -0.85
C TRP A 78 5.42 7.81 -0.76
N THR A 79 6.03 6.65 -0.50
CA THR A 79 7.50 6.53 -0.48
C THR A 79 8.13 6.91 -1.81
N LEU A 80 7.52 6.50 -2.94
CA LEU A 80 8.00 6.89 -4.26
C LEU A 80 7.86 8.41 -4.50
N TYR A 81 6.73 9.00 -4.10
CA TYR A 81 6.50 10.43 -4.21
C TYR A 81 7.49 11.24 -3.36
N GLU A 82 7.70 10.83 -2.11
CA GLU A 82 8.65 11.49 -1.19
C GLU A 82 10.10 11.36 -1.68
N TYR A 83 10.46 10.23 -2.28
CA TYR A 83 11.78 10.04 -2.88
C TYR A 83 12.00 11.00 -4.06
N GLU A 84 11.03 11.14 -4.96
CA GLU A 84 11.11 12.09 -6.08
C GLU A 84 11.18 13.55 -5.64
N THR A 85 10.50 13.90 -4.56
CA THR A 85 10.46 15.28 -4.04
C THR A 85 11.60 15.60 -3.07
N GLY A 86 12.49 14.63 -2.79
CA GLY A 86 13.60 14.78 -1.85
C GLY A 86 13.19 14.79 -0.37
N ALA A 87 11.93 14.49 -0.05
CA ALA A 87 11.47 14.36 1.33
C ALA A 87 11.91 13.02 1.97
N PHE A 88 12.26 12.04 1.17
CA PHE A 88 12.87 10.77 1.57
C PHE A 88 14.13 10.54 0.73
N THR A 89 15.24 10.12 1.36
CA THR A 89 16.51 9.81 0.69
C THR A 89 17.00 8.42 1.09
N LEU A 90 17.92 7.86 0.30
CA LEU A 90 18.54 6.56 0.55
C LEU A 90 19.95 6.70 1.18
N ASP A 91 20.24 7.82 1.83
CA ASP A 91 21.57 8.14 2.36
C ASP A 91 21.93 7.36 3.66
N GLY A 92 21.01 6.54 4.16
CA GLY A 92 21.22 5.71 5.33
C GLY A 92 22.07 4.46 5.06
N VAL A 93 22.57 3.84 6.14
CA VAL A 93 23.20 2.51 6.08
C VAL A 93 22.08 1.47 6.19
N TYR A 94 21.94 0.63 5.17
CA TYR A 94 20.90 -0.39 5.09
C TYR A 94 21.54 -1.78 4.96
N GLU A 95 20.96 -2.76 5.65
CA GLU A 95 21.40 -4.16 5.55
C GLU A 95 20.81 -4.80 4.29
N ASP A 96 21.63 -5.56 3.57
CA ASP A 96 21.21 -6.30 2.38
C ASP A 96 20.08 -7.29 2.72
N GLY A 97 19.05 -7.31 1.88
CA GLY A 97 17.89 -8.18 2.05
C GLY A 97 16.89 -7.75 3.13
N MET A 98 17.19 -6.71 3.91
CA MET A 98 16.28 -6.20 4.93
C MET A 98 15.20 -5.30 4.32
N ILE A 99 13.99 -5.41 4.85
CA ILE A 99 12.84 -4.59 4.43
C ILE A 99 12.49 -3.60 5.53
N TYR A 100 12.54 -2.32 5.21
CA TYR A 100 12.32 -1.22 6.15
C TYR A 100 10.94 -0.58 6.03
N GLY A 101 10.24 -0.78 4.90
CA GLY A 101 8.94 -0.15 4.66
C GLY A 101 8.12 -0.82 3.57
N GLY A 102 7.09 -0.12 3.11
CA GLY A 102 6.19 -0.58 2.07
C GLY A 102 5.16 -1.61 2.56
N CYS A 103 4.81 -2.57 1.72
CA CYS A 103 3.80 -3.56 2.05
C CYS A 103 4.23 -4.49 3.18
N ASN A 104 3.38 -4.62 4.20
CA ASN A 104 3.63 -5.47 5.36
C ASN A 104 3.35 -6.96 5.11
N CYS A 105 2.74 -7.31 3.97
CA CYS A 105 2.47 -8.70 3.61
C CYS A 105 3.77 -9.50 3.55
N GLY A 106 3.82 -10.60 4.29
CA GLY A 106 5.02 -11.43 4.42
C GLY A 106 6.03 -10.94 5.47
N ASN A 107 6.12 -9.64 5.76
CA ASN A 107 7.09 -9.08 6.70
C ASN A 107 6.61 -9.09 8.15
N CYS A 108 5.47 -8.46 8.43
CA CYS A 108 4.94 -8.32 9.78
C CYS A 108 3.40 -8.35 9.79
N HIS A 109 2.77 -8.90 8.76
CA HIS A 109 1.33 -8.94 8.62
C HIS A 109 0.85 -10.25 8.02
N LEU A 110 -0.19 -10.81 8.64
CA LEU A 110 -1.10 -11.80 8.09
C LEU A 110 -2.53 -11.44 8.51
N THR A 111 -3.52 -12.08 7.94
CA THR A 111 -4.93 -11.87 8.31
C THR A 111 -5.57 -13.21 8.65
N ILE A 112 -6.25 -13.29 9.79
CA ILE A 112 -7.07 -14.44 10.16
C ILE A 112 -8.54 -14.03 9.99
N LEU A 113 -9.29 -14.82 9.22
CA LEU A 113 -10.72 -14.61 9.02
C LEU A 113 -11.54 -15.30 10.12
N PRO A 114 -12.83 -14.97 10.28
CA PRO A 114 -13.70 -15.63 11.27
C PRO A 114 -13.82 -17.16 11.11
N THR A 115 -13.57 -17.69 9.91
CA THR A 115 -13.51 -19.12 9.60
C THR A 115 -12.23 -19.81 10.09
N GLY A 116 -11.27 -19.04 10.65
CA GLY A 116 -9.94 -19.54 11.01
C GLY A 116 -8.95 -19.51 9.86
N ASP A 117 -9.37 -19.23 8.63
CA ASP A 117 -8.48 -19.17 7.48
C ASP A 117 -7.46 -18.04 7.62
N VAL A 118 -6.20 -18.37 7.35
CA VAL A 118 -5.07 -17.44 7.38
C VAL A 118 -4.72 -17.03 5.96
N TYR A 119 -4.67 -15.72 5.74
CA TYR A 119 -4.28 -15.12 4.47
C TYR A 119 -3.04 -14.26 4.61
N ALA A 120 -2.17 -14.28 3.62
CA ALA A 120 -1.06 -13.36 3.53
C ALA A 120 -1.55 -11.90 3.41
N CYS A 121 -2.60 -11.68 2.62
CA CYS A 121 -3.31 -10.41 2.53
C CYS A 121 -4.81 -10.65 2.29
N ARG A 122 -5.69 -10.12 3.16
CA ARG A 122 -7.15 -10.27 3.03
C ARG A 122 -7.74 -9.76 1.70
N ARG A 123 -7.00 -8.92 0.98
CA ARG A 123 -7.42 -8.36 -0.31
C ARG A 123 -6.95 -9.20 -1.51
N VAL A 124 -6.18 -10.25 -1.27
CA VAL A 124 -5.70 -11.20 -2.29
C VAL A 124 -6.36 -12.53 -2.03
N GLN A 125 -7.40 -12.85 -2.81
CA GLN A 125 -8.27 -14.01 -2.56
C GLN A 125 -7.54 -15.35 -2.61
N ASN A 126 -6.53 -15.49 -3.46
CA ASN A 126 -5.72 -16.71 -3.60
C ASN A 126 -4.48 -16.72 -2.68
N SER A 127 -4.45 -15.90 -1.63
CA SER A 127 -3.34 -15.84 -0.67
C SER A 127 -3.62 -16.58 0.64
N ARG A 128 -4.53 -17.57 0.64
CA ARG A 128 -4.74 -18.45 1.80
C ARG A 128 -3.49 -19.28 2.05
N VAL A 129 -2.98 -19.26 3.27
CA VAL A 129 -1.73 -19.91 3.68
C VAL A 129 -1.92 -20.94 4.80
N GLY A 130 -3.12 -21.08 5.36
CA GLY A 130 -3.41 -22.05 6.39
C GLY A 130 -4.74 -21.79 7.10
N ASN A 131 -5.00 -22.53 8.19
CA ASN A 131 -6.14 -22.34 9.07
C ASN A 131 -5.71 -22.54 10.53
N VAL A 132 -6.04 -21.61 11.43
CA VAL A 132 -5.59 -21.62 12.84
C VAL A 132 -6.18 -22.78 13.67
N PHE A 133 -7.23 -23.47 13.18
CA PHE A 133 -7.79 -24.65 13.83
C PHE A 133 -7.09 -25.95 13.39
N GLU A 134 -6.30 -25.90 12.31
CA GLU A 134 -5.65 -27.07 11.71
C GLU A 134 -4.12 -26.95 11.77
N ASP A 135 -3.59 -25.71 11.65
CA ASP A 135 -2.19 -25.43 11.52
C ASP A 135 -1.63 -24.68 12.74
N ARG A 136 -0.36 -24.92 13.08
CA ARG A 136 0.35 -24.06 14.02
C ARG A 136 0.68 -22.74 13.36
N LEU A 137 0.24 -21.63 13.93
CA LEU A 137 0.46 -20.30 13.35
C LEU A 137 1.95 -19.99 13.12
N ALA A 138 2.83 -20.49 13.97
CA ALA A 138 4.28 -20.35 13.80
C ALA A 138 4.77 -21.02 12.50
N ASP A 139 4.25 -22.22 12.18
CA ASP A 139 4.63 -22.96 10.96
C ASP A 139 4.06 -22.26 9.70
N VAL A 140 2.83 -21.74 9.80
CA VAL A 140 2.26 -20.89 8.74
C VAL A 140 3.15 -19.67 8.49
N TRP A 141 3.59 -18.99 9.56
CA TRP A 141 4.44 -17.80 9.44
C TRP A 141 5.82 -18.11 8.86
N VAL A 142 6.48 -19.15 9.34
CA VAL A 142 7.86 -19.48 8.95
C VAL A 142 7.88 -20.12 7.56
N CYS A 143 6.96 -21.08 7.27
CA CYS A 143 7.02 -21.88 6.06
C CYS A 143 6.13 -21.36 4.94
N GLN A 144 4.82 -21.14 5.24
CA GLN A 144 3.84 -20.84 4.20
C GLN A 144 3.91 -19.38 3.74
N MET A 145 4.29 -18.46 4.65
CA MET A 145 4.46 -17.05 4.33
C MET A 145 5.77 -16.75 3.58
N GLU A 146 6.72 -17.68 3.53
CA GLU A 146 8.05 -17.48 2.91
C GLU A 146 7.94 -17.07 1.44
N GLN A 147 7.01 -17.66 0.69
CA GLN A 147 6.79 -17.28 -0.69
C GLN A 147 6.54 -15.78 -0.87
N TYR A 148 5.89 -15.10 0.09
CA TYR A 148 5.58 -13.66 0.02
C TYR A 148 6.78 -12.77 0.41
N ARG A 149 7.90 -13.39 0.84
CA ARG A 149 9.21 -12.74 1.11
C ARG A 149 10.20 -12.93 -0.03
N ASP A 150 9.85 -13.68 -1.05
CA ASP A 150 10.69 -13.83 -2.25
C ASP A 150 10.63 -12.56 -3.11
N TYR A 151 11.41 -11.57 -2.70
CA TYR A 151 11.44 -10.24 -3.34
C TYR A 151 12.05 -10.28 -4.73
N ALA A 152 12.82 -11.32 -5.09
CA ALA A 152 13.37 -11.50 -6.43
C ALA A 152 12.27 -11.76 -7.47
N ARG A 153 11.11 -12.27 -7.06
CA ARG A 153 9.97 -12.53 -7.95
C ARG A 153 9.21 -11.27 -8.37
N PHE A 154 9.36 -10.14 -7.67
CA PHE A 154 8.65 -8.91 -8.04
C PHE A 154 9.14 -8.39 -9.39
N ALA A 155 8.30 -8.46 -10.41
CA ALA A 155 8.67 -8.24 -11.82
C ALA A 155 9.41 -6.92 -12.07
N LYS A 156 8.96 -5.82 -11.46
CA LYS A 156 9.56 -4.49 -11.59
C LYS A 156 10.38 -4.10 -10.36
N CYS A 157 9.82 -4.37 -9.18
CA CYS A 157 10.38 -3.87 -7.93
C CYS A 157 11.68 -4.60 -7.53
N SER A 158 11.91 -5.84 -7.98
CA SER A 158 13.18 -6.56 -7.73
C SER A 158 14.43 -5.84 -8.25
N LYS A 159 14.26 -4.96 -9.23
CA LYS A 159 15.34 -4.14 -9.82
C LYS A 159 15.27 -2.67 -9.41
N CYS A 160 14.40 -2.33 -8.48
CA CYS A 160 14.18 -0.95 -8.05
C CYS A 160 15.00 -0.63 -6.81
N GLU A 161 15.69 0.48 -6.79
CA GLU A 161 16.46 0.96 -5.64
C GLU A 161 15.58 1.16 -4.38
N LEU A 162 14.28 1.38 -4.56
CA LEU A 162 13.32 1.54 -3.46
C LEU A 162 12.77 0.20 -2.94
N LEU A 163 13.26 -0.96 -3.37
CA LEU A 163 12.70 -2.27 -3.00
C LEU A 163 12.51 -2.44 -1.49
N ALA A 164 13.50 -2.02 -0.71
CA ALA A 164 13.46 -2.14 0.75
C ALA A 164 12.41 -1.25 1.43
N PHE A 165 11.91 -0.21 0.75
CA PHE A 165 11.01 0.81 1.30
C PHE A 165 9.66 0.89 0.60
N CYS A 166 9.61 0.48 -0.67
CA CYS A 166 8.40 0.53 -1.49
C CYS A 166 8.37 -0.67 -2.44
N ARG A 167 7.29 -1.42 -2.45
CA ARG A 167 7.03 -2.51 -3.40
C ARG A 167 5.68 -2.33 -4.08
N GLY A 168 5.17 -1.07 -4.08
CA GLY A 168 3.79 -0.81 -4.47
C GLY A 168 2.80 -1.58 -3.58
N CYS A 169 1.62 -1.85 -4.10
CA CYS A 169 0.62 -2.67 -3.41
C CYS A 169 0.40 -3.98 -4.18
N PRO A 170 0.92 -5.13 -3.69
CA PRO A 170 0.72 -6.42 -4.36
C PRO A 170 -0.76 -6.82 -4.49
N ALA A 171 -1.64 -6.33 -3.59
CA ALA A 171 -3.06 -6.57 -3.72
C ALA A 171 -3.70 -5.80 -4.89
N VAL A 172 -3.22 -4.61 -5.20
CA VAL A 172 -3.65 -3.85 -6.39
C VAL A 172 -3.11 -4.51 -7.65
N ALA A 173 -1.84 -4.94 -7.64
CA ALA A 173 -1.21 -5.67 -8.75
C ALA A 173 -1.96 -6.98 -9.03
N SER A 174 -2.20 -7.79 -7.99
CA SER A 174 -2.94 -9.05 -8.09
C SER A 174 -4.37 -8.86 -8.60
N GLY A 175 -5.08 -7.87 -8.11
CA GLY A 175 -6.45 -7.58 -8.56
C GLY A 175 -6.51 -7.20 -10.04
N LYS A 176 -5.49 -6.51 -10.56
CA LYS A 176 -5.40 -6.11 -11.98
C LYS A 176 -4.94 -7.23 -12.91
N SER A 177 -3.95 -8.04 -12.49
CA SER A 177 -3.25 -9.00 -13.35
C SER A 177 -3.47 -10.47 -12.96
N GLY A 178 -4.02 -10.75 -11.77
CA GLY A 178 -4.07 -12.09 -11.19
C GLY A 178 -2.75 -12.54 -10.55
N ASP A 179 -1.67 -11.75 -10.67
CA ASP A 179 -0.33 -12.08 -10.15
C ASP A 179 0.06 -11.13 -9.01
N PHE A 180 0.39 -11.71 -7.84
CA PHE A 180 0.85 -10.99 -6.66
C PHE A 180 2.16 -10.24 -6.88
N TYR A 181 3.04 -10.77 -7.72
CA TYR A 181 4.38 -10.23 -7.98
C TYR A 181 4.45 -9.29 -9.18
N ALA A 182 3.33 -9.07 -9.85
CA ALA A 182 3.26 -8.14 -10.97
C ALA A 182 3.60 -6.70 -10.53
N ALA A 183 3.97 -5.88 -11.50
CA ALA A 183 4.17 -4.46 -11.26
C ALA A 183 2.88 -3.78 -10.78
N ASP A 184 3.01 -2.90 -9.80
CA ASP A 184 1.89 -2.06 -9.36
C ASP A 184 1.44 -1.17 -10.54
N PRO A 185 0.17 -1.27 -10.96
CA PRO A 185 -0.32 -0.56 -12.15
C PRO A 185 -0.34 0.96 -12.01
N GLN A 186 -0.25 1.51 -10.80
CA GLN A 186 -0.15 2.95 -10.56
C GLN A 186 1.28 3.42 -10.31
N CYS A 187 2.28 2.53 -10.32
CA CYS A 187 3.67 2.94 -10.18
C CYS A 187 4.14 3.68 -11.45
N TRP A 188 4.54 4.93 -11.30
CA TRP A 188 4.97 5.82 -12.40
C TRP A 188 6.49 5.83 -12.63
N LYS A 189 7.29 5.13 -11.81
CA LYS A 189 8.75 5.02 -11.96
C LYS A 189 9.13 4.17 -13.16
#